data_93c650467948c890b9a888480af201af
#
_entry.id   93c650467948c890b9a888480af201af
#
_cell.length_a   1.000
_cell.length_b   1.000
_cell.length_c   1.000
_cell.angle_alpha   90.00
_cell.angle_beta   90.00
_cell.angle_gamma   90.00
#
_symmetry.space_group_name_H-M   'P 1'
#
loop_
_entity.id
_entity.type
_entity.pdbx_description
1 polymer ?
#
loop_
_entity_poly.entity_id
_entity_poly.type
_entity_poly.pdbx_seq_one_letter_code
_entity_poly.pdbx_strand_id
1 'polypeptide(L)'
;MSAKAIAATTLAITTISAGVSVAQQQANAKAQAKYQNAQFKATKEAATANAITQYNALQTRQQQETAAAAQAIDLSSMRAAQAASTARVTAGETGTGGASIDALLNEYRRQELGFAQNTIRNQTWQNAQIQLNMEGIRANQQAQIAAATPRPVEQPDYIGAALRIGAGAMDALGTYGDITYKQTGVYPGSTQSPQYTPGYGMAPYA
;
A
#
# COMPACT_ATOMS: atom_id res chain seq x y z
N MET A 1 52.62 -21.77 -22.27
CA MET A 1 51.18 -22.07 -22.06
C MET A 1 50.45 -21.99 -23.40
N SER A 2 49.58 -22.97 -23.72
CA SER A 2 48.88 -22.98 -25.00
C SER A 2 47.79 -21.89 -25.03
N ALA A 3 47.67 -21.15 -26.13
CA ALA A 3 46.66 -20.15 -26.36
C ALA A 3 45.22 -20.65 -26.05
N LYS A 4 44.97 -21.95 -26.33
CA LYS A 4 43.71 -22.63 -25.99
C LYS A 4 43.43 -22.70 -24.50
N ALA A 5 44.47 -22.87 -23.67
CA ALA A 5 44.29 -22.91 -22.20
C ALA A 5 43.93 -21.55 -21.62
N ILE A 6 44.48 -20.47 -22.17
CA ILE A 6 44.18 -19.10 -21.71
C ILE A 6 42.75 -18.72 -22.11
N ALA A 7 42.33 -19.00 -23.33
CA ALA A 7 40.95 -18.71 -23.77
C ALA A 7 39.90 -19.51 -22.98
N ALA A 8 40.17 -20.78 -22.68
CA ALA A 8 39.27 -21.61 -21.89
C ALA A 8 39.14 -21.09 -20.42
N THR A 9 40.27 -20.62 -19.84
CA THR A 9 40.26 -20.08 -18.49
C THR A 9 39.46 -18.76 -18.41
N THR A 10 39.59 -17.87 -19.38
CA THR A 10 38.88 -16.61 -19.43
C THR A 10 37.36 -16.84 -19.59
N LEU A 11 36.97 -17.77 -20.44
CA LEU A 11 35.54 -18.12 -20.61
C LEU A 11 34.96 -18.74 -19.33
N ALA A 12 35.68 -19.61 -18.65
CA ALA A 12 35.24 -20.22 -17.40
C ALA A 12 35.02 -19.18 -16.29
N ILE A 13 35.93 -18.21 -16.14
CA ILE A 13 35.80 -17.14 -15.13
C ILE A 13 34.61 -16.25 -15.42
N THR A 14 34.33 -15.86 -16.66
CA THR A 14 33.21 -15.00 -17.00
C THR A 14 31.86 -15.69 -16.79
N THR A 15 31.75 -16.98 -17.09
CA THR A 15 30.51 -17.74 -16.87
C THR A 15 30.22 -17.97 -15.39
N ILE A 16 31.24 -18.24 -14.58
CA ILE A 16 31.10 -18.41 -13.12
C ILE A 16 30.67 -17.10 -12.46
N SER A 17 31.33 -15.99 -12.81
CA SER A 17 31.02 -14.68 -12.20
C SER A 17 29.60 -14.20 -12.56
N ALA A 18 29.14 -14.39 -13.81
CA ALA A 18 27.79 -14.07 -14.22
C ALA A 18 26.75 -14.94 -13.52
N GLY A 19 26.99 -16.25 -13.39
CA GLY A 19 26.09 -17.17 -12.69
C GLY A 19 25.94 -16.84 -11.20
N VAL A 20 27.04 -16.52 -10.53
CA VAL A 20 27.03 -16.12 -9.10
C VAL A 20 26.25 -14.80 -8.91
N SER A 21 26.43 -13.82 -9.79
CA SER A 21 25.72 -12.53 -9.68
C SER A 21 24.20 -12.68 -9.85
N VAL A 22 23.75 -13.51 -10.78
CA VAL A 22 22.31 -13.79 -10.99
C VAL A 22 21.71 -14.55 -9.81
N ALA A 23 22.41 -15.56 -9.28
CA ALA A 23 21.96 -16.29 -8.10
C ALA A 23 21.82 -15.40 -6.87
N GLN A 24 22.78 -14.48 -6.67
CA GLN A 24 22.77 -13.53 -5.56
C GLN A 24 21.63 -12.48 -5.72
N GLN A 25 21.41 -11.97 -6.94
CA GLN A 25 20.27 -11.08 -7.22
C GLN A 25 18.94 -11.78 -6.96
N GLN A 26 18.79 -13.05 -7.35
CA GLN A 26 17.59 -13.83 -7.10
C GLN A 26 17.37 -14.09 -5.61
N ALA A 27 18.43 -14.38 -4.84
CA ALA A 27 18.34 -14.54 -3.40
C ALA A 27 17.92 -13.23 -2.71
N ASN A 28 18.50 -12.10 -3.11
CA ASN A 28 18.15 -10.77 -2.61
C ASN A 28 16.71 -10.40 -2.95
N ALA A 29 16.25 -10.64 -4.19
CA ALA A 29 14.88 -10.40 -4.61
C ALA A 29 13.88 -11.22 -3.78
N LYS A 30 14.17 -12.50 -3.52
CA LYS A 30 13.33 -13.35 -2.65
C LYS A 30 13.31 -12.87 -1.20
N ALA A 31 14.44 -12.46 -0.66
CA ALA A 31 14.54 -11.92 0.70
C ALA A 31 13.74 -10.61 0.82
N GLN A 32 13.89 -9.72 -0.14
CA GLN A 32 13.15 -8.46 -0.19
C GLN A 32 11.63 -8.69 -0.32
N ALA A 33 11.19 -9.61 -1.17
CA ALA A 33 9.78 -9.97 -1.31
C ALA A 33 9.21 -10.55 -0.01
N LYS A 34 9.96 -11.41 0.69
CA LYS A 34 9.56 -11.93 2.01
C LYS A 34 9.43 -10.82 3.04
N TYR A 35 10.38 -9.91 3.10
CA TYR A 35 10.35 -8.77 4.03
C TYR A 35 9.15 -7.85 3.75
N GLN A 36 8.92 -7.47 2.49
CA GLN A 36 7.78 -6.66 2.09
C GLN A 36 6.44 -7.33 2.43
N ASN A 37 6.31 -8.64 2.19
CA ASN A 37 5.11 -9.40 2.53
C ASN A 37 4.88 -9.49 4.05
N ALA A 38 5.94 -9.66 4.84
CA ALA A 38 5.84 -9.66 6.30
C ALA A 38 5.42 -8.28 6.83
N GLN A 39 6.02 -7.21 6.31
CA GLN A 39 5.67 -5.83 6.65
C GLN A 39 4.23 -5.50 6.25
N PHE A 40 3.79 -5.91 5.07
CA PHE A 40 2.42 -5.74 4.62
C PHE A 40 1.41 -6.43 5.55
N LYS A 41 1.67 -7.68 5.95
CA LYS A 41 0.83 -8.41 6.90
C LYS A 41 0.75 -7.69 8.25
N ALA A 42 1.88 -7.29 8.81
CA ALA A 42 1.94 -6.57 10.08
C ALA A 42 1.18 -5.24 10.01
N THR A 43 1.36 -4.47 8.94
CA THR A 43 0.63 -3.20 8.74
C THR A 43 -0.87 -3.43 8.59
N LYS A 44 -1.28 -4.45 7.82
CA LYS A 44 -2.69 -4.79 7.63
C LYS A 44 -3.34 -5.19 8.97
N GLU A 45 -2.68 -6.02 9.77
CA GLU A 45 -3.16 -6.44 11.08
C GLU A 45 -3.26 -5.25 12.04
N ALA A 46 -2.23 -4.40 12.12
CA ALA A 46 -2.22 -3.21 12.96
C ALA A 46 -3.31 -2.20 12.53
N ALA A 47 -3.44 -1.92 11.24
CA ALA A 47 -4.47 -1.02 10.71
C ALA A 47 -5.88 -1.55 11.00
N THR A 48 -6.09 -2.86 10.87
CA THR A 48 -7.37 -3.50 11.17
C THR A 48 -7.69 -3.46 12.68
N ALA A 49 -6.72 -3.78 13.54
CA ALA A 49 -6.89 -3.71 14.99
C ALA A 49 -7.21 -2.28 15.46
N ASN A 50 -6.48 -1.29 14.93
CA ASN A 50 -6.75 0.13 15.21
C ASN A 50 -8.15 0.55 14.76
N ALA A 51 -8.58 0.17 13.56
CA ALA A 51 -9.92 0.47 13.07
C ALA A 51 -10.99 -0.15 13.97
N ILE A 52 -10.86 -1.42 14.35
CA ILE A 52 -11.79 -2.11 15.26
C ILE A 52 -11.88 -1.38 16.61
N THR A 53 -10.74 -1.00 17.19
CA THR A 53 -10.71 -0.28 18.45
C THR A 53 -11.45 1.06 18.35
N GLN A 54 -11.22 1.82 17.28
CA GLN A 54 -11.90 3.08 17.03
C GLN A 54 -13.40 2.90 16.78
N TYR A 55 -13.81 1.87 16.02
CA TYR A 55 -15.22 1.54 15.83
C TYR A 55 -15.91 1.21 17.15
N ASN A 56 -15.30 0.38 18.00
CA ASN A 56 -15.84 0.03 19.30
C ASN A 56 -15.99 1.28 20.19
N ALA A 57 -15.02 2.19 20.19
CA ALA A 57 -15.10 3.45 20.92
C ALA A 57 -16.24 4.34 20.43
N LEU A 58 -16.43 4.48 19.12
CA LEU A 58 -17.54 5.24 18.55
C LEU A 58 -18.89 4.60 18.83
N GLN A 59 -18.99 3.28 18.77
CA GLN A 59 -20.22 2.55 19.10
C GLN A 59 -20.58 2.71 20.59
N THR A 60 -19.60 2.61 21.48
CA THR A 60 -19.81 2.85 22.91
C THR A 60 -20.29 4.28 23.16
N ARG A 61 -19.64 5.25 22.51
CA ARG A 61 -20.06 6.66 22.58
C ARG A 61 -21.51 6.85 22.09
N GLN A 62 -21.86 6.24 20.96
CA GLN A 62 -23.24 6.31 20.43
C GLN A 62 -24.26 5.75 21.43
N GLN A 63 -23.96 4.63 22.08
CA GLN A 63 -24.82 4.05 23.10
C GLN A 63 -24.97 4.98 24.31
N GLN A 64 -23.87 5.58 24.78
CA GLN A 64 -23.88 6.53 25.88
C GLN A 64 -24.69 7.79 25.56
N GLU A 65 -24.50 8.36 24.37
CA GLU A 65 -25.24 9.54 23.91
C GLU A 65 -26.75 9.25 23.74
N THR A 66 -27.08 8.05 23.24
CA THR A 66 -28.48 7.60 23.12
C THR A 66 -29.12 7.42 24.51
N ALA A 67 -28.44 6.80 25.45
CA ALA A 67 -28.91 6.63 26.81
C ALA A 67 -29.08 7.98 27.53
N ALA A 68 -28.12 8.89 27.35
CA ALA A 68 -28.19 10.24 27.92
C ALA A 68 -29.36 11.06 27.36
N ALA A 69 -29.60 10.96 26.05
CA ALA A 69 -30.74 11.63 25.41
C ALA A 69 -32.09 11.08 25.91
N ALA A 70 -32.24 9.77 26.03
CA ALA A 70 -33.42 9.15 26.61
C ALA A 70 -33.66 9.59 28.06
N GLN A 71 -32.61 9.56 28.88
CA GLN A 71 -32.69 10.02 30.27
C GLN A 71 -33.04 11.49 30.39
N ALA A 72 -32.52 12.36 29.51
CA ALA A 72 -32.85 13.78 29.48
C ALA A 72 -34.33 14.01 29.14
N ILE A 73 -34.88 13.24 28.17
CA ILE A 73 -36.31 13.30 27.83
C ILE A 73 -37.17 12.84 28.99
N ASP A 74 -36.83 11.72 29.65
CA ASP A 74 -37.56 11.20 30.82
C ASP A 74 -37.57 12.19 31.96
N LEU A 75 -36.43 12.81 32.28
CA LEU A 75 -36.34 13.85 33.32
C LEU A 75 -37.16 15.09 32.97
N SER A 76 -37.20 15.49 31.70
CA SER A 76 -38.04 16.59 31.22
C SER A 76 -39.50 16.27 31.39
N SER A 77 -39.93 15.07 31.04
CA SER A 77 -41.31 14.56 31.16
C SER A 77 -41.74 14.51 32.63
N MET A 78 -40.90 14.01 33.52
CA MET A 78 -41.19 14.02 34.96
C MET A 78 -41.33 15.43 35.51
N ARG A 79 -40.48 16.38 35.11
CA ARG A 79 -40.57 17.78 35.54
C ARG A 79 -41.88 18.45 35.03
N ALA A 80 -42.22 18.19 33.75
CA ALA A 80 -43.49 18.69 33.20
C ALA A 80 -44.69 18.11 33.90
N ALA A 81 -44.70 16.82 34.25
CA ALA A 81 -45.74 16.19 35.05
C ALA A 81 -45.88 16.77 36.46
N GLN A 82 -44.74 17.01 37.14
CA GLN A 82 -44.71 17.65 38.45
C GLN A 82 -45.25 19.09 38.39
N ALA A 83 -44.81 19.88 37.40
CA ALA A 83 -45.32 21.24 37.23
C ALA A 83 -46.84 21.25 36.93
N ALA A 84 -47.29 20.33 36.10
CA ALA A 84 -48.72 20.17 35.76
C ALA A 84 -49.57 19.75 37.00
N SER A 85 -49.05 18.83 37.85
CA SER A 85 -49.72 18.41 39.05
C SER A 85 -49.78 19.54 40.09
N THR A 86 -48.67 20.28 40.29
CA THR A 86 -48.66 21.46 41.18
C THR A 86 -49.64 22.53 40.73
N ALA A 87 -49.69 22.84 39.42
CA ALA A 87 -50.61 23.78 38.85
C ALA A 87 -52.08 23.39 39.12
N ARG A 88 -52.42 22.09 39.00
CA ARG A 88 -53.77 21.58 39.29
C ARG A 88 -54.13 21.68 40.75
N VAL A 89 -53.22 21.36 41.67
CA VAL A 89 -53.44 21.45 43.10
C VAL A 89 -53.68 22.92 43.53
N THR A 90 -52.80 23.83 43.08
CA THR A 90 -52.92 25.26 43.37
C THR A 90 -54.23 25.84 42.79
N ALA A 91 -54.63 25.41 41.59
CA ALA A 91 -55.92 25.82 41.01
C ALA A 91 -57.12 25.35 41.83
N GLY A 92 -57.05 24.11 42.37
CA GLY A 92 -58.09 23.56 43.24
C GLY A 92 -58.19 24.32 44.56
N GLU A 93 -57.08 24.71 45.19
CA GLU A 93 -57.00 25.45 46.43
C GLU A 93 -57.52 26.92 46.30
N THR A 94 -57.20 27.54 45.18
CA THR A 94 -57.57 28.94 44.89
C THR A 94 -58.95 29.11 44.25
N GLY A 95 -59.63 28.02 43.96
CA GLY A 95 -60.92 28.03 43.23
C GLY A 95 -60.82 28.57 41.80
N THR A 96 -59.61 28.79 41.29
CA THR A 96 -59.36 29.25 39.93
C THR A 96 -59.31 28.06 38.99
N GLY A 97 -60.42 27.66 38.39
CA GLY A 97 -60.51 26.62 37.38
C GLY A 97 -60.81 27.21 36.01
N GLY A 98 -60.64 26.43 35.01
CA GLY A 98 -61.07 26.75 33.65
C GLY A 98 -59.97 27.03 32.61
N ALA A 99 -60.25 27.80 31.58
CA ALA A 99 -59.41 27.98 30.41
C ALA A 99 -57.97 28.44 30.69
N SER A 100 -57.72 29.16 31.79
CA SER A 100 -56.36 29.61 32.15
C SER A 100 -55.46 28.46 32.59
N ILE A 101 -55.99 27.49 33.33
CA ILE A 101 -55.23 26.30 33.76
C ILE A 101 -55.00 25.38 32.62
N ASP A 102 -55.99 25.19 31.73
CA ASP A 102 -55.82 24.37 30.51
C ASP A 102 -54.78 24.99 29.58
N ALA A 103 -54.76 26.31 29.46
CA ALA A 103 -53.73 27.00 28.69
C ALA A 103 -52.30 26.77 29.27
N LEU A 104 -52.15 26.84 30.60
CA LEU A 104 -50.88 26.59 31.29
C LEU A 104 -50.43 25.12 31.09
N LEU A 105 -51.33 24.16 31.25
CA LEU A 105 -51.03 22.73 31.05
C LEU A 105 -50.65 22.43 29.60
N ASN A 106 -51.31 23.07 28.64
CA ASN A 106 -50.92 22.94 27.23
C ASN A 106 -49.56 23.56 26.94
N GLU A 107 -49.22 24.65 27.62
CA GLU A 107 -47.89 25.24 27.47
C GLU A 107 -46.79 24.32 28.01
N TYR A 108 -46.96 23.68 29.18
CA TYR A 108 -46.04 22.69 29.69
C TYR A 108 -45.85 21.51 28.73
N ARG A 109 -46.95 21.00 28.16
CA ARG A 109 -46.84 19.93 27.13
C ARG A 109 -46.12 20.40 25.89
N ARG A 110 -46.33 21.63 25.44
CA ARG A 110 -45.63 22.20 24.29
C ARG A 110 -44.11 22.31 24.56
N GLN A 111 -43.73 22.78 25.73
CA GLN A 111 -42.31 22.86 26.12
C GLN A 111 -41.67 21.50 26.24
N GLU A 112 -42.33 20.50 26.81
CA GLU A 112 -41.88 19.12 26.88
C GLU A 112 -41.64 18.53 25.48
N LEU A 113 -42.65 18.66 24.58
CA LEU A 113 -42.53 18.19 23.21
C LEU A 113 -41.43 18.92 22.44
N GLY A 114 -41.30 20.24 22.64
CA GLY A 114 -40.22 21.03 22.05
C GLY A 114 -38.83 20.56 22.52
N PHE A 115 -38.67 20.28 23.82
CA PHE A 115 -37.43 19.74 24.37
C PHE A 115 -37.12 18.35 23.80
N ALA A 116 -38.10 17.44 23.77
CA ALA A 116 -37.90 16.09 23.23
C ALA A 116 -37.53 16.13 21.75
N GLN A 117 -38.21 16.96 20.94
CA GLN A 117 -37.88 17.13 19.53
C GLN A 117 -36.45 17.68 19.31
N ASN A 118 -36.02 18.67 20.08
CA ASN A 118 -34.69 19.23 20.01
C ASN A 118 -33.64 18.20 20.42
N THR A 119 -33.90 17.43 21.47
CA THR A 119 -32.99 16.36 21.93
C THR A 119 -32.84 15.28 20.88
N ILE A 120 -33.95 14.81 20.27
CA ILE A 120 -33.93 13.83 19.18
C ILE A 120 -33.18 14.39 17.96
N ARG A 121 -33.40 15.63 17.59
CA ARG A 121 -32.69 16.28 16.49
C ARG A 121 -31.21 16.34 16.75
N ASN A 122 -30.77 16.75 17.94
CA ASN A 122 -29.37 16.78 18.32
C ASN A 122 -28.73 15.38 18.28
N GLN A 123 -29.44 14.36 18.77
CA GLN A 123 -29.00 12.97 18.68
C GLN A 123 -28.85 12.50 17.23
N THR A 124 -29.78 12.85 16.36
CA THR A 124 -29.69 12.53 14.93
C THR A 124 -28.44 13.14 14.30
N TRP A 125 -28.12 14.39 14.62
CA TRP A 125 -26.90 15.06 14.14
C TRP A 125 -25.63 14.41 14.66
N GLN A 126 -25.60 14.04 15.94
CA GLN A 126 -24.47 13.33 16.55
C GLN A 126 -24.28 11.96 15.90
N ASN A 127 -25.36 11.21 15.66
CA ASN A 127 -25.30 9.94 14.96
C ASN A 127 -24.76 10.08 13.53
N ALA A 128 -25.19 11.11 12.78
CA ALA A 128 -24.67 11.40 11.46
C ALA A 128 -23.15 11.71 11.52
N GLN A 129 -22.70 12.47 12.51
CA GLN A 129 -21.28 12.77 12.72
C GLN A 129 -20.47 11.51 13.06
N ILE A 130 -21.02 10.61 13.89
CA ILE A 130 -20.41 9.32 14.20
C ILE A 130 -20.27 8.47 12.92
N GLN A 131 -21.27 8.44 12.05
CA GLN A 131 -21.20 7.73 10.77
C GLN A 131 -20.09 8.28 9.87
N LEU A 132 -19.98 9.61 9.74
CA LEU A 132 -18.89 10.24 8.99
C LEU A 132 -17.51 9.89 9.56
N ASN A 133 -17.39 9.85 10.89
CA ASN A 133 -16.16 9.42 11.54
C ASN A 133 -15.82 7.95 11.25
N MET A 134 -16.82 7.07 11.24
CA MET A 134 -16.65 5.65 10.86
C MET A 134 -16.17 5.50 9.41
N GLU A 135 -16.72 6.28 8.49
CA GLU A 135 -16.26 6.32 7.09
C GLU A 135 -14.82 6.81 7.00
N GLY A 136 -14.46 7.85 7.76
CA GLY A 136 -13.09 8.35 7.87
C GLY A 136 -12.11 7.30 8.38
N ILE A 137 -12.48 6.54 9.41
CA ILE A 137 -11.67 5.41 9.92
C ILE A 137 -11.46 4.37 8.83
N ARG A 138 -12.52 3.99 8.10
CA ARG A 138 -12.44 3.04 7.00
C ARG A 138 -11.53 3.52 5.87
N ALA A 139 -11.68 4.78 5.46
CA ALA A 139 -10.84 5.37 4.43
C ALA A 139 -9.36 5.40 4.85
N ASN A 140 -9.08 5.77 6.10
CA ASN A 140 -7.72 5.78 6.65
C ASN A 140 -7.12 4.36 6.72
N GLN A 141 -7.89 3.36 7.17
CA GLN A 141 -7.47 1.97 7.15
C GLN A 141 -7.10 1.51 5.73
N GLN A 142 -7.96 1.80 4.75
CA GLN A 142 -7.71 1.45 3.36
C GLN A 142 -6.46 2.14 2.81
N ALA A 143 -6.26 3.42 3.12
CA ALA A 143 -5.08 4.18 2.71
C ALA A 143 -3.79 3.59 3.30
N GLN A 144 -3.79 3.20 4.58
CA GLN A 144 -2.64 2.57 5.23
C GLN A 144 -2.30 1.21 4.59
N ILE A 145 -3.32 0.38 4.31
CA ILE A 145 -3.13 -0.91 3.65
C ILE A 145 -2.62 -0.72 2.21
N ALA A 146 -3.17 0.24 1.46
CA ALA A 146 -2.75 0.56 0.10
C ALA A 146 -1.30 1.06 0.06
N ALA A 147 -0.91 1.93 1.00
CA ALA A 147 0.47 2.43 1.12
C ALA A 147 1.49 1.32 1.46
N ALA A 148 1.05 0.29 2.20
CA ALA A 148 1.89 -0.86 2.56
C ALA A 148 1.90 -1.96 1.50
N THR A 149 1.15 -1.83 0.40
CA THR A 149 1.09 -2.86 -0.65
C THR A 149 2.47 -3.10 -1.23
N PRO A 150 2.93 -4.37 -1.31
CA PRO A 150 4.24 -4.71 -1.81
C PRO A 150 4.45 -4.19 -3.23
N ARG A 151 5.60 -3.55 -3.46
CA ARG A 151 5.98 -3.14 -4.82
C ARG A 151 6.56 -4.34 -5.56
N PRO A 152 6.36 -4.43 -6.88
CA PRO A 152 7.02 -5.46 -7.68
C PRO A 152 8.53 -5.42 -7.43
N VAL A 153 9.10 -6.56 -7.06
CA VAL A 153 10.56 -6.68 -6.95
C VAL A 153 11.11 -6.89 -8.35
N GLU A 154 12.12 -6.09 -8.73
CA GLU A 154 12.79 -6.23 -10.01
C GLU A 154 13.30 -7.66 -10.17
N GLN A 155 12.91 -8.31 -11.26
CA GLN A 155 13.41 -9.63 -11.59
C GLN A 155 14.87 -9.52 -12.08
N PRO A 156 15.70 -10.56 -11.83
CA PRO A 156 17.06 -10.59 -12.35
C PRO A 156 17.07 -10.36 -13.85
N ASP A 157 17.96 -9.50 -14.32
CA ASP A 157 18.15 -9.24 -15.75
C ASP A 157 18.87 -10.42 -16.43
N TYR A 158 18.08 -11.44 -16.81
CA TYR A 158 18.59 -12.61 -17.49
C TYR A 158 19.12 -12.27 -18.90
N ILE A 159 18.58 -11.24 -19.55
CA ILE A 159 19.01 -10.81 -20.88
C ILE A 159 20.36 -10.13 -20.77
N GLY A 160 20.54 -9.22 -19.81
CA GLY A 160 21.84 -8.59 -19.55
C GLY A 160 22.91 -9.58 -19.11
N ALA A 161 22.54 -10.60 -18.32
CA ALA A 161 23.46 -11.66 -17.94
C ALA A 161 23.86 -12.52 -19.16
N ALA A 162 22.94 -12.89 -20.02
CA ALA A 162 23.21 -13.63 -21.25
C ALA A 162 24.10 -12.83 -22.22
N LEU A 163 23.85 -11.52 -22.37
CA LEU A 163 24.68 -10.62 -23.17
C LEU A 163 26.09 -10.50 -22.63
N ARG A 164 26.27 -10.42 -21.31
CA ARG A 164 27.62 -10.40 -20.67
C ARG A 164 28.38 -11.70 -20.89
N ILE A 165 27.71 -12.85 -20.83
CA ILE A 165 28.32 -14.13 -21.15
C ILE A 165 28.70 -14.16 -22.62
N GLY A 166 27.83 -13.70 -23.52
CA GLY A 166 28.10 -13.61 -24.96
C GLY A 166 29.28 -12.68 -25.28
N ALA A 167 29.34 -11.49 -24.66
CA ALA A 167 30.43 -10.56 -24.82
C ALA A 167 31.76 -11.12 -24.30
N GLY A 168 31.74 -11.80 -23.14
CA GLY A 168 32.93 -12.47 -22.63
C GLY A 168 33.45 -13.61 -23.53
N ALA A 169 32.53 -14.31 -24.19
CA ALA A 169 32.90 -15.32 -25.19
C ALA A 169 33.56 -14.71 -26.46
N MET A 170 33.02 -13.57 -26.92
CA MET A 170 33.60 -12.82 -28.05
C MET A 170 34.99 -12.27 -27.71
N ASP A 171 35.17 -11.73 -26.52
CA ASP A 171 36.45 -11.21 -26.05
C ASP A 171 37.52 -12.35 -25.91
N ALA A 172 37.09 -13.52 -25.41
CA ALA A 172 37.95 -14.70 -25.34
C ALA A 172 38.37 -15.21 -26.75
N LEU A 173 37.46 -15.16 -27.73
CA LEU A 173 37.78 -15.52 -29.13
C LEU A 173 38.72 -14.49 -29.75
N GLY A 174 38.55 -13.20 -29.49
CA GLY A 174 39.46 -12.15 -29.95
C GLY A 174 40.88 -12.34 -29.36
N THR A 175 40.97 -12.58 -28.06
CA THR A 175 42.22 -12.86 -27.40
C THR A 175 42.92 -14.11 -27.92
N TYR A 176 42.15 -15.17 -28.23
CA TYR A 176 42.66 -16.38 -28.85
C TYR A 176 43.22 -16.10 -30.25
N GLY A 177 42.50 -15.31 -31.07
CA GLY A 177 42.91 -14.86 -32.38
C GLY A 177 44.24 -14.11 -32.36
N ASP A 178 44.38 -13.11 -31.46
CA ASP A 178 45.55 -12.28 -31.32
C ASP A 178 46.80 -13.08 -30.87
N ILE A 179 46.61 -14.00 -29.91
CA ILE A 179 47.70 -14.84 -29.42
C ILE A 179 48.15 -15.79 -30.54
N THR A 180 47.23 -16.36 -31.28
CA THR A 180 47.53 -17.26 -32.40
C THR A 180 48.24 -16.52 -33.53
N TYR A 181 47.79 -15.32 -33.87
CA TYR A 181 48.43 -14.47 -34.86
C TYR A 181 49.87 -14.09 -34.46
N LYS A 182 50.10 -13.70 -33.21
CA LYS A 182 51.46 -13.42 -32.73
C LYS A 182 52.37 -14.61 -32.74
N GLN A 183 51.87 -15.83 -32.60
CA GLN A 183 52.68 -17.05 -32.62
C GLN A 183 52.88 -17.63 -34.02
N THR A 184 51.89 -17.54 -34.90
CA THR A 184 51.85 -18.22 -36.20
C THR A 184 51.84 -17.27 -37.39
N GLY A 185 51.53 -15.98 -37.15
CA GLY A 185 51.33 -15.01 -38.24
C GLY A 185 50.04 -15.17 -39.03
N VAL A 186 49.13 -16.06 -38.55
CA VAL A 186 47.88 -16.36 -39.25
C VAL A 186 46.72 -16.31 -38.30
N TYR A 187 45.65 -15.59 -38.61
CA TYR A 187 44.40 -15.63 -37.84
C TYR A 187 43.69 -16.99 -38.01
N PRO A 188 43.19 -17.57 -36.90
CA PRO A 188 42.43 -18.82 -36.99
C PRO A 188 41.14 -18.59 -37.83
N GLY A 189 40.95 -19.41 -38.84
CA GLY A 189 39.79 -19.33 -39.76
C GLY A 189 40.01 -18.45 -40.97
N SER A 190 41.13 -17.77 -41.15
CA SER A 190 41.48 -17.15 -42.43
C SER A 190 41.90 -18.24 -43.43
N THR A 191 41.08 -18.50 -44.43
CA THR A 191 41.52 -19.23 -45.62
C THR A 191 42.47 -18.29 -46.34
N GLN A 192 43.80 -18.59 -46.32
CA GLN A 192 44.77 -17.91 -47.19
C GLN A 192 44.34 -18.19 -48.63
N SER A 193 43.76 -17.18 -49.24
CA SER A 193 43.70 -17.19 -50.72
C SER A 193 45.15 -17.17 -51.22
N PRO A 194 45.53 -18.06 -52.13
CA PRO A 194 46.86 -18.04 -52.70
C PRO A 194 47.14 -16.65 -53.27
N GLN A 195 48.12 -15.94 -52.68
CA GLN A 195 48.56 -14.66 -53.24
C GLN A 195 49.12 -14.94 -54.62
N TYR A 196 48.42 -14.51 -55.64
CA TYR A 196 48.95 -14.42 -57.01
C TYR A 196 50.01 -13.33 -57.00
N THR A 197 51.29 -13.74 -56.99
CA THR A 197 52.43 -12.88 -57.30
C THR A 197 52.49 -12.64 -58.77
N PRO A 198 52.18 -11.42 -59.29
CA PRO A 198 52.40 -11.12 -60.70
C PRO A 198 53.90 -11.12 -60.94
N GLY A 199 54.34 -12.15 -61.66
CA GLY A 199 55.74 -12.20 -62.15
C GLY A 199 56.01 -11.02 -63.12
N TYR A 200 56.87 -10.13 -62.67
CA TYR A 200 57.44 -9.12 -63.56
C TYR A 200 58.32 -9.83 -64.62
N GLY A 201 57.67 -10.16 -65.70
CA GLY A 201 58.42 -10.57 -66.87
C GLY A 201 59.12 -9.35 -67.48
N MET A 202 60.42 -9.24 -67.31
CA MET A 202 61.25 -8.34 -68.13
C MET A 202 61.22 -8.77 -69.52
N ALA A 203 60.73 -7.97 -70.45
CA ALA A 203 60.87 -8.11 -71.85
C ALA A 203 62.30 -7.70 -72.23
N PRO A 204 62.99 -8.50 -73.07
CA PRO A 204 64.29 -8.07 -73.61
C PRO A 204 64.08 -7.08 -74.76
N TYR A 205 64.88 -6.04 -74.78
CA TYR A 205 65.04 -5.10 -75.88
C TYR A 205 65.78 -5.83 -77.01
N ALA A 206 65.30 -5.71 -78.24
CA ALA A 206 66.01 -5.81 -79.45
C ALA A 206 65.53 -4.67 -80.37
#